data_70632c6fde8f602225d53bcd611b547a
#
_entry.id   70632c6fde8f602225d53bcd611b547a
#
_cell.length_a   1.000
_cell.length_b   1.000
_cell.length_c   1.000
_cell.angle_alpha   90.00
_cell.angle_beta   90.00
_cell.angle_gamma   90.00
#
_symmetry.space_group_name_H-M   'P 1'
#
loop_
_entity.id
_entity.type
_entity.pdbx_description
1 polymer ?
#
loop_
_entity_poly.entity_id
_entity_poly.type
_entity_poly.pdbx_seq_one_letter_code
_entity_poly.pdbx_strand_id
1 'polypeptide(L)'
;MWDHETIMMIVQGVGETLYMTVLSTVLGYLFGLPMGVLLAVSDKEGLKPNALLYKILDAIANIVRSIPFLILLILLIPFTRAVVGKSYGSTATVVPLVVAAIPFIARMVESSIKEVDAGVIEAARAMGASNMRIIVKVLLVEARTSLITGATIAIGTILGYSAMSGAVGGGGLGDIAIRYGYYRYQSDIMIVTVILLVILVQIFQSVGMLIANKIDRRK
;
A
#
# COMPACT_ATOMS: atom_id res chain seq x y z
N MET A 1 -9.50 -16.84 31.77
CA MET A 1 -10.03 -15.49 31.55
C MET A 1 -8.81 -14.58 31.47
N TRP A 2 -8.63 -13.78 30.40
CA TRP A 2 -7.44 -12.95 30.29
C TRP A 2 -7.42 -11.88 31.36
N ASP A 3 -6.24 -11.55 31.82
CA ASP A 3 -6.01 -10.45 32.75
C ASP A 3 -6.08 -9.11 31.99
N HIS A 4 -6.15 -8.03 32.75
CA HIS A 4 -6.21 -6.67 32.19
C HIS A 4 -5.00 -6.35 31.30
N GLU A 5 -3.82 -6.85 31.66
CA GLU A 5 -2.57 -6.61 30.91
C GLU A 5 -2.62 -7.25 29.52
N THR A 6 -3.12 -8.48 29.40
CA THR A 6 -3.30 -9.17 28.12
C THR A 6 -4.29 -8.44 27.22
N ILE A 7 -5.40 -7.95 27.77
CA ILE A 7 -6.37 -7.16 26.98
C ILE A 7 -5.74 -5.86 26.48
N MET A 8 -5.05 -5.14 27.34
CA MET A 8 -4.38 -3.87 26.98
C MET A 8 -3.28 -4.09 25.94
N MET A 9 -2.52 -5.17 26.04
CA MET A 9 -1.53 -5.56 25.02
C MET A 9 -2.18 -5.76 23.63
N ILE A 10 -3.31 -6.46 23.58
CA ILE A 10 -4.03 -6.69 22.30
C ILE A 10 -4.59 -5.37 21.76
N VAL A 11 -5.18 -4.52 22.58
CA VAL A 11 -5.69 -3.21 22.18
C VAL A 11 -4.57 -2.33 21.64
N GLN A 12 -3.43 -2.28 22.31
CA GLN A 12 -2.25 -1.59 21.80
C GLN A 12 -1.78 -2.17 20.48
N GLY A 13 -1.77 -3.50 20.33
CA GLY A 13 -1.42 -4.19 19.09
C GLY A 13 -2.33 -3.81 17.92
N VAL A 14 -3.64 -3.65 18.15
CA VAL A 14 -4.58 -3.12 17.16
C VAL A 14 -4.19 -1.70 16.74
N GLY A 15 -3.93 -0.82 17.72
CA GLY A 15 -3.50 0.56 17.46
C GLY A 15 -2.22 0.64 16.65
N GLU A 16 -1.21 -0.16 16.98
CA GLU A 16 0.06 -0.24 16.25
C GLU A 16 -0.12 -0.76 14.82
N THR A 17 -0.96 -1.77 14.63
CA THR A 17 -1.26 -2.31 13.30
C THR A 17 -1.95 -1.27 12.43
N LEU A 18 -2.94 -0.55 12.98
CA LEU A 18 -3.61 0.56 12.29
C LEU A 18 -2.63 1.69 11.94
N TYR A 19 -1.81 2.09 12.90
CA TYR A 19 -0.77 3.12 12.70
C TYR A 19 0.18 2.73 11.55
N MET A 20 0.75 1.54 11.59
CA MET A 20 1.63 1.05 10.53
C MET A 20 0.93 1.03 9.17
N THR A 21 -0.27 0.47 9.11
CA THR A 21 -1.02 0.31 7.86
C THR A 21 -1.40 1.66 7.25
N VAL A 22 -2.03 2.54 8.03
CA VAL A 22 -2.52 3.83 7.54
C VAL A 22 -1.37 4.75 7.14
N LEU A 23 -0.38 4.91 8.02
CA LEU A 23 0.75 5.79 7.73
C LEU A 23 1.56 5.31 6.52
N SER A 24 1.82 3.99 6.42
CA SER A 24 2.54 3.44 5.27
C SER A 24 1.74 3.56 3.98
N THR A 25 0.41 3.42 4.03
CA THR A 25 -0.44 3.63 2.86
C THR A 25 -0.42 5.08 2.39
N VAL A 26 -0.56 6.04 3.31
CA VAL A 26 -0.54 7.48 2.98
C VAL A 26 0.81 7.86 2.36
N LEU A 27 1.92 7.49 2.99
CA LEU A 27 3.25 7.75 2.45
C LEU A 27 3.51 6.99 1.14
N GLY A 28 3.04 5.74 1.05
CA GLY A 28 3.10 4.95 -0.17
C GLY A 28 2.37 5.61 -1.34
N TYR A 29 1.18 6.20 -1.10
CA TYR A 29 0.44 6.96 -2.11
C TYR A 29 1.09 8.30 -2.44
N LEU A 30 1.68 8.99 -1.47
CA LEU A 30 2.37 10.26 -1.69
C LEU A 30 3.48 10.14 -2.75
N PHE A 31 4.20 9.02 -2.76
CA PHE A 31 5.29 8.76 -3.71
C PHE A 31 4.87 7.81 -4.84
N GLY A 32 4.04 6.82 -4.56
CA GLY A 32 3.63 5.80 -5.53
C GLY A 32 2.66 6.33 -6.59
N LEU A 33 1.72 7.23 -6.22
CA LEU A 33 0.80 7.82 -7.19
C LEU A 33 1.54 8.67 -8.24
N PRO A 34 2.43 9.61 -7.90
CA PRO A 34 3.23 10.32 -8.90
C PRO A 34 4.07 9.37 -9.76
N MET A 35 4.69 8.35 -9.16
CA MET A 35 5.49 7.37 -9.89
C MET A 35 4.63 6.57 -10.90
N GLY A 36 3.42 6.16 -10.51
CA GLY A 36 2.50 5.45 -11.39
C GLY A 36 1.97 6.31 -12.53
N VAL A 37 1.67 7.58 -12.24
CA VAL A 37 1.32 8.57 -13.28
C VAL A 37 2.48 8.74 -14.28
N LEU A 38 3.71 8.87 -13.79
CA LEU A 38 4.89 8.99 -14.65
C LEU A 38 5.09 7.74 -15.52
N LEU A 39 4.89 6.54 -14.97
CA LEU A 39 4.93 5.28 -15.74
C LEU A 39 3.89 5.32 -16.87
N ALA A 40 2.63 5.59 -16.58
CA ALA A 40 1.57 5.61 -17.58
C ALA A 40 1.78 6.70 -18.65
N VAL A 41 2.26 7.89 -18.25
CA VAL A 41 2.48 9.02 -19.16
C VAL A 41 3.70 8.80 -20.06
N SER A 42 4.77 8.17 -19.55
CA SER A 42 6.03 7.95 -20.27
C SER A 42 6.06 6.66 -21.08
N ASP A 43 5.03 5.82 -20.98
CA ASP A 43 4.89 4.63 -21.83
C ASP A 43 4.88 5.00 -23.33
N LYS A 44 5.20 4.03 -24.19
CA LYS A 44 5.22 4.19 -25.65
C LYS A 44 3.87 4.67 -26.22
N GLU A 45 2.76 4.33 -25.59
CA GLU A 45 1.38 4.72 -25.92
C GLU A 45 0.85 5.85 -25.01
N GLY A 46 1.71 6.40 -24.15
CA GLY A 46 1.36 7.42 -23.18
C GLY A 46 1.24 8.82 -23.75
N LEU A 47 0.86 9.79 -22.88
CA LEU A 47 0.71 11.21 -23.28
C LEU A 47 2.02 11.87 -23.74
N LYS A 48 3.15 11.48 -23.15
CA LYS A 48 4.49 12.00 -23.46
C LYS A 48 5.50 10.87 -23.42
N PRO A 49 5.61 10.05 -24.47
CA PRO A 49 6.48 8.89 -24.49
C PRO A 49 7.94 9.25 -24.18
N ASN A 50 8.54 8.51 -23.24
CA ASN A 50 9.94 8.62 -22.87
C ASN A 50 10.46 7.24 -22.44
N ALA A 51 11.06 6.52 -23.39
CA ALA A 51 11.51 5.15 -23.19
C ALA A 51 12.57 5.01 -22.07
N LEU A 52 13.44 6.03 -21.89
CA LEU A 52 14.46 5.99 -20.84
C LEU A 52 13.83 6.12 -19.45
N LEU A 53 12.97 7.13 -19.26
CA LEU A 53 12.26 7.34 -18.00
C LEU A 53 11.41 6.12 -17.64
N TYR A 54 10.63 5.61 -18.60
CA TYR A 54 9.81 4.43 -18.40
C TYR A 54 10.64 3.23 -17.94
N LYS A 55 11.73 2.91 -18.67
CA LYS A 55 12.59 1.76 -18.35
C LYS A 55 13.22 1.86 -16.96
N ILE A 56 13.64 3.06 -16.54
CA ILE A 56 14.22 3.27 -15.20
C ILE A 56 13.17 3.03 -14.12
N LEU A 57 11.99 3.67 -14.22
CA LEU A 57 10.93 3.53 -13.23
C LEU A 57 10.36 2.10 -13.21
N ASP A 58 10.23 1.48 -14.38
CA ASP A 58 9.80 0.09 -14.55
C ASP A 58 10.78 -0.87 -13.87
N ALA A 59 12.09 -0.71 -14.12
CA ALA A 59 13.12 -1.53 -13.50
C ALA A 59 13.11 -1.40 -11.97
N ILE A 60 13.03 -0.18 -11.43
CA ILE A 60 12.95 0.06 -9.98
C ILE A 60 11.71 -0.64 -9.40
N ALA A 61 10.54 -0.43 -10.03
CA ALA A 61 9.30 -1.04 -9.55
C ALA A 61 9.38 -2.57 -9.59
N ASN A 62 9.89 -3.15 -10.65
CA ASN A 62 9.97 -4.60 -10.81
C ASN A 62 10.98 -5.23 -9.83
N ILE A 63 12.17 -4.63 -9.66
CA ILE A 63 13.20 -5.14 -8.74
C ILE A 63 12.66 -5.15 -7.30
N VAL A 64 12.13 -4.03 -6.81
CA VAL A 64 11.66 -3.95 -5.42
C VAL A 64 10.50 -4.92 -5.17
N ARG A 65 9.55 -5.02 -6.10
CA ARG A 65 8.40 -5.95 -5.98
C ARG A 65 8.79 -7.43 -6.10
N SER A 66 9.93 -7.74 -6.69
CA SER A 66 10.43 -9.11 -6.81
C SER A 66 11.07 -9.62 -5.51
N ILE A 67 11.39 -8.72 -4.57
CA ILE A 67 11.96 -9.11 -3.28
C ILE A 67 10.81 -9.50 -2.33
N PRO A 68 10.79 -10.71 -1.76
CA PRO A 68 9.81 -11.06 -0.73
C PRO A 68 9.85 -10.06 0.43
N PHE A 69 8.68 -9.59 0.88
CA PHE A 69 8.58 -8.50 1.87
C PHE A 69 9.44 -8.73 3.12
N LEU A 70 9.41 -9.94 3.69
CA LEU A 70 10.21 -10.25 4.89
C LEU A 70 11.71 -10.07 4.65
N ILE A 71 12.18 -10.46 3.46
CA ILE A 71 13.59 -10.29 3.08
C ILE A 71 13.93 -8.81 2.85
N LEU A 72 13.04 -8.07 2.19
CA LEU A 72 13.19 -6.64 1.99
C LEU A 72 13.26 -5.90 3.33
N LEU A 73 12.42 -6.26 4.30
CA LEU A 73 12.42 -5.69 5.63
C LEU A 73 13.76 -5.89 6.34
N ILE A 74 14.31 -7.13 6.29
CA ILE A 74 15.62 -7.44 6.87
C ILE A 74 16.74 -6.68 6.15
N LEU A 75 16.71 -6.63 4.82
CA LEU A 75 17.67 -5.90 4.00
C LEU A 75 17.68 -4.40 4.36
N LEU A 76 16.53 -3.82 4.68
CA LEU A 76 16.39 -2.41 5.00
C LEU A 76 16.70 -2.06 6.47
N ILE A 77 17.09 -3.01 7.33
CA ILE A 77 17.43 -2.73 8.74
C ILE A 77 18.45 -1.59 8.90
N PRO A 78 19.59 -1.56 8.17
CA PRO A 78 20.56 -0.47 8.30
C PRO A 78 19.97 0.89 7.89
N PHE A 79 19.20 0.92 6.80
CA PHE A 79 18.52 2.12 6.33
C PHE A 79 17.45 2.60 7.31
N THR A 80 16.61 1.68 7.82
CA THR A 80 15.61 1.98 8.85
C THR A 80 16.23 2.59 10.09
N ARG A 81 17.36 2.03 10.56
CA ARG A 81 18.09 2.57 11.71
C ARG A 81 18.64 3.97 11.43
N ALA A 82 19.12 4.24 10.22
CA ALA A 82 19.59 5.57 9.85
C ALA A 82 18.47 6.62 9.81
N VAL A 83 17.23 6.23 9.41
CA VAL A 83 16.08 7.15 9.30
C VAL A 83 15.39 7.36 10.65
N VAL A 84 15.18 6.30 11.42
CA VAL A 84 14.32 6.31 12.63
C VAL A 84 15.13 6.21 13.92
N GLY A 85 16.42 5.90 13.87
CA GLY A 85 17.29 5.69 15.03
C GLY A 85 17.20 4.30 15.66
N LYS A 86 16.20 3.49 15.28
CA LYS A 86 15.98 2.10 15.75
C LYS A 86 15.52 1.22 14.62
N SER A 87 15.64 -0.11 14.77
CA SER A 87 15.31 -1.10 13.74
C SER A 87 14.14 -2.03 14.12
N TYR A 88 13.46 -1.79 15.23
CA TYR A 88 12.35 -2.59 15.74
C TYR A 88 11.18 -1.71 16.18
N GLY A 89 10.01 -2.33 16.36
CA GLY A 89 8.77 -1.66 16.75
C GLY A 89 8.03 -1.01 15.57
N SER A 90 6.81 -0.59 15.83
CA SER A 90 5.84 -0.14 14.84
C SER A 90 6.33 1.05 14.00
N THR A 91 6.98 2.03 14.59
CA THR A 91 7.53 3.20 13.88
C THR A 91 8.67 2.81 12.92
N ALA A 92 9.56 1.91 13.34
CA ALA A 92 10.64 1.43 12.48
C ALA A 92 10.08 0.64 11.28
N THR A 93 9.06 -0.16 11.51
CA THR A 93 8.40 -0.99 10.48
C THR A 93 7.74 -0.16 9.38
N VAL A 94 7.32 1.06 9.64
CA VAL A 94 6.77 1.96 8.61
C VAL A 94 7.75 2.15 7.45
N VAL A 95 9.06 2.23 7.70
CA VAL A 95 10.06 2.48 6.64
C VAL A 95 10.04 1.38 5.56
N PRO A 96 10.27 0.10 5.88
CA PRO A 96 10.22 -0.95 4.87
C PRO A 96 8.82 -1.16 4.27
N LEU A 97 7.74 -0.91 5.03
CA LEU A 97 6.38 -0.93 4.49
C LEU A 97 6.19 0.12 3.40
N VAL A 98 6.66 1.35 3.61
CA VAL A 98 6.59 2.42 2.61
C VAL A 98 7.42 2.08 1.38
N VAL A 99 8.65 1.58 1.55
CA VAL A 99 9.51 1.17 0.43
C VAL A 99 8.84 0.08 -0.41
N ALA A 100 8.18 -0.89 0.21
CA ALA A 100 7.43 -1.93 -0.50
C ALA A 100 6.16 -1.38 -1.15
N ALA A 101 5.45 -0.45 -0.48
CA ALA A 101 4.17 0.10 -0.94
C ALA A 101 4.33 0.97 -2.19
N ILE A 102 5.38 1.80 -2.29
CA ILE A 102 5.58 2.73 -3.40
C ILE A 102 5.49 2.06 -4.77
N PRO A 103 6.31 1.05 -5.11
CA PRO A 103 6.26 0.41 -6.42
C PRO A 103 4.98 -0.42 -6.63
N PHE A 104 4.41 -0.98 -5.56
CA PHE A 104 3.14 -1.68 -5.64
C PHE A 104 2.01 -0.73 -6.03
N ILE A 105 1.88 0.40 -5.34
CA ILE A 105 0.90 1.44 -5.62
C ILE A 105 1.14 2.04 -7.02
N ALA A 106 2.40 2.30 -7.39
CA ALA A 106 2.74 2.84 -8.71
C ALA A 106 2.21 1.94 -9.85
N ARG A 107 2.30 0.62 -9.72
CA ARG A 107 1.76 -0.33 -10.70
C ARG A 107 0.23 -0.35 -10.72
N MET A 108 -0.43 -0.25 -9.57
CA MET A 108 -1.89 -0.15 -9.51
C MET A 108 -2.37 1.13 -10.19
N VAL A 109 -1.69 2.26 -9.94
CA VAL A 109 -2.00 3.55 -10.56
C VAL A 109 -1.76 3.52 -12.06
N GLU A 110 -0.62 2.99 -12.51
CA GLU A 110 -0.31 2.82 -13.94
C GLU A 110 -1.40 2.01 -14.64
N SER A 111 -1.77 0.85 -14.07
CA SER A 111 -2.84 0.00 -14.62
C SER A 111 -4.16 0.75 -14.72
N SER A 112 -4.56 1.44 -13.64
CA SER A 112 -5.81 2.20 -13.60
C SER A 112 -5.86 3.32 -14.65
N ILE A 113 -4.75 4.00 -14.89
CA ILE A 113 -4.67 5.08 -15.90
C ILE A 113 -4.72 4.49 -17.32
N LYS A 114 -4.11 3.34 -17.56
CA LYS A 114 -4.13 2.67 -18.86
C LYS A 114 -5.51 2.10 -19.25
N GLU A 115 -6.45 1.99 -18.31
CA GLU A 115 -7.84 1.61 -18.58
C GLU A 115 -8.67 2.77 -19.17
N VAL A 116 -8.18 4.01 -19.15
CA VAL A 116 -8.90 5.17 -19.66
C VAL A 116 -8.96 5.11 -21.19
N ASP A 117 -10.16 5.30 -21.75
CA ASP A 117 -10.41 5.25 -23.18
C ASP A 117 -9.59 6.31 -23.94
N ALA A 118 -8.93 5.89 -25.01
CA ALA A 118 -8.08 6.75 -25.82
C ALA A 118 -8.87 7.90 -26.47
N GLY A 119 -10.14 7.67 -26.83
CA GLY A 119 -11.00 8.69 -27.44
C GLY A 119 -11.27 9.87 -26.51
N VAL A 120 -11.36 9.64 -25.18
CA VAL A 120 -11.51 10.72 -24.20
C VAL A 120 -10.23 11.58 -24.15
N ILE A 121 -9.07 10.96 -24.26
CA ILE A 121 -7.77 11.63 -24.30
C ILE A 121 -7.64 12.46 -25.58
N GLU A 122 -8.01 11.88 -26.75
CA GLU A 122 -7.98 12.55 -28.05
C GLU A 122 -8.93 13.75 -28.08
N ALA A 123 -10.16 13.60 -27.57
CA ALA A 123 -11.12 14.68 -27.47
C ALA A 123 -10.57 15.86 -26.62
N ALA A 124 -9.94 15.57 -25.49
CA ALA A 124 -9.31 16.59 -24.65
C ALA A 124 -8.16 17.31 -25.37
N ARG A 125 -7.35 16.57 -26.14
CA ARG A 125 -6.28 17.17 -26.99
C ARG A 125 -6.86 18.07 -28.09
N ALA A 126 -7.90 17.63 -28.77
CA ALA A 126 -8.58 18.40 -29.82
C ALA A 126 -9.15 19.72 -29.28
N MET A 127 -9.58 19.75 -28.02
CA MET A 127 -10.02 20.96 -27.32
C MET A 127 -8.86 21.85 -26.81
N GLY A 128 -7.61 21.52 -27.11
CA GLY A 128 -6.44 22.31 -26.72
C GLY A 128 -6.00 22.13 -25.26
N ALA A 129 -6.40 21.04 -24.58
CA ALA A 129 -5.97 20.79 -23.21
C ALA A 129 -4.47 20.49 -23.15
N SER A 130 -3.76 21.12 -22.21
CA SER A 130 -2.34 20.81 -21.94
C SER A 130 -2.20 19.42 -21.30
N ASN A 131 -1.03 18.78 -21.44
CA ASN A 131 -0.77 17.45 -20.86
C ASN A 131 -1.06 17.41 -19.37
N MET A 132 -0.68 18.44 -18.60
CA MET A 132 -0.98 18.49 -17.15
C MET A 132 -2.49 18.54 -16.88
N ARG A 133 -3.24 19.29 -17.70
CA ARG A 133 -4.71 19.35 -17.59
C ARG A 133 -5.33 18.00 -17.91
N ILE A 134 -4.82 17.28 -18.93
CA ILE A 134 -5.27 15.93 -19.27
C ILE A 134 -4.98 14.96 -18.11
N ILE A 135 -3.77 14.99 -17.53
CA ILE A 135 -3.43 14.12 -16.40
C ILE A 135 -4.40 14.35 -15.23
N VAL A 136 -4.55 15.61 -14.78
CA VAL A 136 -5.28 15.91 -13.54
C VAL A 136 -6.80 15.89 -13.72
N LYS A 137 -7.31 16.36 -14.87
CA LYS A 137 -8.75 16.54 -15.08
C LYS A 137 -9.42 15.46 -15.93
N VAL A 138 -8.62 14.65 -16.64
CA VAL A 138 -9.12 13.56 -17.46
C VAL A 138 -8.66 12.22 -16.88
N LEU A 139 -7.38 11.90 -16.94
CA LEU A 139 -6.88 10.57 -16.56
C LEU A 139 -7.23 10.20 -15.11
N LEU A 140 -6.89 11.04 -14.13
CA LEU A 140 -7.14 10.75 -12.72
C LEU A 140 -8.66 10.77 -12.39
N VAL A 141 -9.44 11.56 -13.12
CA VAL A 141 -10.89 11.63 -12.93
C VAL A 141 -11.60 10.43 -13.52
N GLU A 142 -11.25 10.01 -14.75
CA GLU A 142 -11.82 8.83 -15.39
C GLU A 142 -11.38 7.52 -14.70
N ALA A 143 -10.11 7.45 -14.28
CA ALA A 143 -9.58 6.28 -13.57
C ALA A 143 -10.00 6.18 -12.09
N ARG A 144 -10.74 7.15 -11.52
CA ARG A 144 -10.99 7.26 -10.07
C ARG A 144 -11.56 6.00 -9.43
N THR A 145 -12.49 5.29 -10.09
CA THR A 145 -13.09 4.06 -9.55
C THR A 145 -12.02 2.96 -9.45
N SER A 146 -11.23 2.76 -10.50
CA SER A 146 -10.11 1.81 -10.52
C SER A 146 -9.03 2.20 -9.51
N LEU A 147 -8.70 3.49 -9.38
CA LEU A 147 -7.75 4.00 -8.38
C LEU A 147 -8.20 3.72 -6.94
N ILE A 148 -9.49 3.89 -6.63
CA ILE A 148 -10.02 3.60 -5.28
C ILE A 148 -10.02 2.10 -5.01
N THR A 149 -10.39 1.28 -5.99
CA THR A 149 -10.29 -0.17 -5.89
C THR A 149 -8.84 -0.60 -5.66
N GLY A 150 -7.89 -0.03 -6.41
CA GLY A 150 -6.46 -0.24 -6.21
C GLY A 150 -5.99 0.18 -4.81
N ALA A 151 -6.49 1.30 -4.28
CA ALA A 151 -6.19 1.75 -2.92
C ALA A 151 -6.68 0.74 -1.87
N THR A 152 -7.87 0.19 -2.07
CA THR A 152 -8.44 -0.83 -1.19
C THR A 152 -7.58 -2.09 -1.15
N ILE A 153 -7.10 -2.54 -2.31
CA ILE A 153 -6.17 -3.68 -2.42
C ILE A 153 -4.84 -3.35 -1.76
N ALA A 154 -4.30 -2.14 -1.97
CA ALA A 154 -3.03 -1.71 -1.39
C ALA A 154 -3.08 -1.70 0.15
N ILE A 155 -4.14 -1.15 0.76
CA ILE A 155 -4.31 -1.15 2.23
C ILE A 155 -4.31 -2.58 2.77
N GLY A 156 -5.07 -3.49 2.17
CA GLY A 156 -5.11 -4.89 2.58
C GLY A 156 -3.76 -5.59 2.48
N THR A 157 -3.01 -5.32 1.41
CA THR A 157 -1.64 -5.85 1.21
C THR A 157 -0.67 -5.31 2.25
N ILE A 158 -0.69 -4.01 2.52
CA ILE A 158 0.18 -3.35 3.52
C ILE A 158 -0.14 -3.86 4.92
N LEU A 159 -1.42 -4.10 5.25
CA LEU A 159 -1.83 -4.70 6.52
C LEU A 159 -1.26 -6.12 6.65
N GLY A 160 -1.33 -6.94 5.61
CA GLY A 160 -0.70 -8.27 5.58
C GLY A 160 0.82 -8.20 5.80
N TYR A 161 1.50 -7.25 5.18
CA TYR A 161 2.94 -7.00 5.39
C TYR A 161 3.24 -6.54 6.82
N SER A 162 2.39 -5.69 7.42
CA SER A 162 2.55 -5.27 8.81
C SER A 162 2.44 -6.47 9.78
N ALA A 163 1.57 -7.42 9.49
CA ALA A 163 1.49 -8.66 10.28
C ALA A 163 2.76 -9.53 10.11
N MET A 164 3.31 -9.63 8.88
CA MET A 164 4.58 -10.36 8.63
C MET A 164 5.76 -9.74 9.37
N SER A 165 5.79 -8.42 9.57
CA SER A 165 6.87 -7.74 10.30
C SER A 165 6.97 -8.17 11.75
N GLY A 166 5.92 -8.75 12.31
CA GLY A 166 5.93 -9.35 13.65
C GLY A 166 7.02 -10.43 13.84
N ALA A 167 7.40 -11.13 12.76
CA ALA A 167 8.48 -12.12 12.79
C ALA A 167 9.85 -11.54 13.19
N VAL A 168 10.05 -10.25 13.04
CA VAL A 168 11.30 -9.53 13.37
C VAL A 168 11.10 -8.44 14.43
N GLY A 169 10.04 -8.53 15.21
CA GLY A 169 9.75 -7.54 16.28
C GLY A 169 9.22 -6.21 15.78
N GLY A 170 8.44 -6.24 14.68
CA GLY A 170 7.84 -5.07 14.06
C GLY A 170 6.70 -4.42 14.86
N GLY A 171 6.22 -5.05 15.93
CA GLY A 171 5.07 -4.60 16.70
C GLY A 171 3.72 -4.99 16.08
N GLY A 172 2.64 -4.54 16.71
CA GLY A 172 1.27 -4.81 16.28
C GLY A 172 0.77 -6.22 16.54
N LEU A 173 -0.41 -6.54 15.98
CA LEU A 173 -1.05 -7.84 16.16
C LEU A 173 -0.20 -9.01 15.64
N GLY A 174 0.58 -8.81 14.57
CA GLY A 174 1.46 -9.85 14.04
C GLY A 174 2.56 -10.24 15.02
N ASP A 175 3.18 -9.28 15.70
CA ASP A 175 4.18 -9.50 16.73
C ASP A 175 3.59 -10.25 17.95
N ILE A 176 2.38 -9.86 18.37
CA ILE A 176 1.67 -10.53 19.46
C ILE A 176 1.36 -11.98 19.07
N ALA A 177 0.86 -12.22 17.86
CA ALA A 177 0.57 -13.57 17.37
C ALA A 177 1.82 -14.47 17.40
N ILE A 178 2.95 -13.96 16.95
CA ILE A 178 4.20 -14.74 16.90
C ILE A 178 4.80 -14.90 18.29
N ARG A 179 4.94 -13.81 19.05
CA ARG A 179 5.61 -13.81 20.35
C ARG A 179 4.86 -14.60 21.41
N TYR A 180 3.56 -14.42 21.51
CA TYR A 180 2.73 -15.08 22.52
C TYR A 180 2.05 -16.32 21.96
N GLY A 181 1.43 -16.23 20.78
CA GLY A 181 0.71 -17.33 20.19
C GLY A 181 1.62 -18.48 19.76
N TYR A 182 2.68 -18.20 18.99
CA TYR A 182 3.57 -19.23 18.47
C TYR A 182 4.67 -19.63 19.44
N TYR A 183 5.51 -18.70 19.92
CA TYR A 183 6.65 -19.05 20.77
C TYR A 183 6.27 -19.44 22.19
N ARG A 184 5.18 -18.91 22.75
CA ARG A 184 4.70 -19.25 24.09
C ARG A 184 3.53 -20.23 24.10
N TYR A 185 3.14 -20.75 22.92
CA TYR A 185 2.05 -21.73 22.77
C TYR A 185 0.68 -21.28 23.33
N GLN A 186 0.43 -19.96 23.38
CA GLN A 186 -0.84 -19.40 23.83
C GLN A 186 -1.83 -19.36 22.65
N SER A 187 -2.46 -20.50 22.37
CA SER A 187 -3.35 -20.66 21.20
C SER A 187 -4.56 -19.73 21.21
N ASP A 188 -5.05 -19.34 22.37
CA ASP A 188 -6.14 -18.39 22.55
C ASP A 188 -5.74 -16.98 22.04
N ILE A 189 -4.55 -16.51 22.38
CA ILE A 189 -4.01 -15.24 21.86
C ILE A 189 -3.78 -15.32 20.37
N MET A 190 -3.24 -16.44 19.84
CA MET A 190 -3.07 -16.66 18.41
C MET A 190 -4.41 -16.52 17.68
N ILE A 191 -5.44 -17.22 18.12
CA ILE A 191 -6.75 -17.22 17.47
C ILE A 191 -7.36 -15.81 17.48
N VAL A 192 -7.30 -15.12 18.61
CA VAL A 192 -7.88 -13.76 18.70
C VAL A 192 -7.12 -12.74 17.86
N THR A 193 -5.80 -12.78 17.83
CA THR A 193 -5.03 -11.88 16.97
C THR A 193 -5.31 -12.13 15.48
N VAL A 194 -5.47 -13.39 15.05
CA VAL A 194 -5.87 -13.74 13.68
C VAL A 194 -7.28 -13.22 13.37
N ILE A 195 -8.24 -13.42 14.27
CA ILE A 195 -9.62 -12.91 14.09
C ILE A 195 -9.61 -11.38 13.95
N LEU A 196 -8.85 -10.67 14.79
CA LEU A 196 -8.74 -9.22 14.73
C LEU A 196 -8.09 -8.74 13.42
N LEU A 197 -7.04 -9.41 12.95
CA LEU A 197 -6.43 -9.12 11.65
C LEU A 197 -7.44 -9.30 10.50
N VAL A 198 -8.20 -10.40 10.50
CA VAL A 198 -9.25 -10.63 9.50
C VAL A 198 -10.32 -9.54 9.55
N ILE A 199 -10.79 -9.16 10.74
CA ILE A 199 -11.79 -8.09 10.91
C ILE A 199 -11.25 -6.78 10.36
N LEU A 200 -10.01 -6.39 10.67
CA LEU A 200 -9.39 -5.17 10.16
C LEU A 200 -9.31 -5.17 8.63
N VAL A 201 -8.88 -6.28 8.01
CA VAL A 201 -8.85 -6.41 6.55
C VAL A 201 -10.25 -6.24 5.97
N GLN A 202 -11.26 -6.93 6.54
CA GLN A 202 -12.64 -6.87 6.05
C GLN A 202 -13.24 -5.46 6.17
N ILE A 203 -12.93 -4.73 7.26
CA ILE A 203 -13.37 -3.34 7.43
C ILE A 203 -12.78 -2.47 6.31
N PHE A 204 -11.46 -2.51 6.09
CA PHE A 204 -10.83 -1.71 5.05
C PHE A 204 -11.35 -2.06 3.65
N GLN A 205 -11.49 -3.35 3.34
CA GLN A 205 -12.02 -3.79 2.04
C GLN A 205 -13.48 -3.36 1.84
N SER A 206 -14.34 -3.55 2.85
CA SER A 206 -15.75 -3.18 2.76
C SER A 206 -15.92 -1.67 2.58
N VAL A 207 -15.22 -0.86 3.37
CA VAL A 207 -15.28 0.61 3.27
C VAL A 207 -14.76 1.07 1.91
N GLY A 208 -13.62 0.54 1.45
CA GLY A 208 -13.04 0.90 0.17
C GLY A 208 -13.95 0.55 -1.01
N MET A 209 -14.54 -0.65 -1.02
CA MET A 209 -15.47 -1.08 -2.06
C MET A 209 -16.78 -0.27 -2.04
N LEU A 210 -17.31 0.09 -0.87
CA LEU A 210 -18.47 0.97 -0.76
C LEU A 210 -18.19 2.35 -1.38
N ILE A 211 -16.99 2.91 -1.12
CA ILE A 211 -16.58 4.19 -1.71
C ILE A 211 -16.45 4.05 -3.23
N ALA A 212 -15.76 3.00 -3.72
CA ALA A 212 -15.59 2.75 -5.14
C ALA A 212 -16.93 2.64 -5.86
N ASN A 213 -17.87 1.85 -5.34
CA ASN A 213 -19.20 1.66 -5.90
C ASN A 213 -20.04 2.94 -5.92
N LYS A 214 -19.90 3.81 -4.89
CA LYS A 214 -20.64 5.09 -4.82
C LYS A 214 -20.13 6.12 -5.85
N ILE A 215 -18.85 6.04 -6.20
CA ILE A 215 -18.21 6.96 -7.14
C ILE A 215 -18.32 6.45 -8.59
N ASP A 216 -18.62 5.18 -8.78
CA ASP A 216 -18.79 4.60 -10.11
C ASP A 216 -20.00 5.22 -10.81
N ARG A 217 -19.75 5.95 -11.92
CA ARG A 217 -20.76 6.57 -12.77
C ARG A 217 -21.07 5.75 -14.03
N ARG A 218 -20.50 4.57 -14.17
CA ARG A 218 -20.70 3.70 -15.35
C ARG A 218 -21.99 2.86 -15.24
N LYS A 219 -22.79 3.10 -14.20
CA LYS A 219 -24.12 2.49 -14.01
C LYS A 219 -25.21 3.35 -14.61
#